data_3d3b494228a6e9ed9b89f61482647c1c
#
_entry.id   3d3b494228a6e9ed9b89f61482647c1c
#
_cell.length_a   1.000
_cell.length_b   1.000
_cell.length_c   1.000
_cell.angle_alpha   90.00
_cell.angle_beta   90.00
_cell.angle_gamma   90.00
#
_symmetry.space_group_name_H-M   'P 1'
#
loop_
_entity.id
_entity.type
_entity.pdbx_description
1 polymer ?
#
loop_
_entity_poly.entity_id
_entity_poly.type
_entity_poly.pdbx_seq_one_letter_code
_entity_poly.pdbx_strand_id
1 'polypeptide(L)'
;WGGQVVDYPERRHCCGFGFRNYIVQANRGYSVANSQKKFESMAPYKPDFIVANCPGCAMFLDRWQYTIAEIEGTTYGEEGKGIPVLTYEELAGLVLGYDPWELGLQMHQVDVEPLLNKMGVEYDPAAKYLLPNGKYIGRPEPAMVNLGAD
;
A
#
# COMPACT_ATOMS: atom_id res chain seq x y z
N TRP A 1 11.54 -12.55 12.96
CA TRP A 1 11.74 -11.79 11.73
C TRP A 1 12.37 -10.41 11.97
N GLY A 2 12.60 -10.00 13.22
CA GLY A 2 13.33 -8.78 13.55
C GLY A 2 12.54 -7.47 13.49
N GLY A 3 11.33 -7.51 12.97
CA GLY A 3 10.45 -6.33 12.91
C GLY A 3 9.90 -5.95 14.29
N GLN A 4 9.72 -4.65 14.53
CA GLN A 4 9.08 -4.12 15.72
C GLN A 4 7.69 -3.59 15.39
N VAL A 5 6.69 -3.98 16.18
CA VAL A 5 5.32 -3.48 16.00
C VAL A 5 5.20 -2.11 16.65
N VAL A 6 4.79 -1.13 15.85
CA VAL A 6 4.45 0.21 16.32
C VAL A 6 3.03 0.22 16.87
N ASP A 7 2.84 0.68 18.09
CA ASP A 7 1.52 0.89 18.68
C ASP A 7 1.11 2.36 18.52
N TYR A 8 -0.06 2.60 17.91
CA TYR A 8 -0.63 3.93 17.67
C TYR A 8 -2.16 3.90 17.90
N PRO A 9 -2.78 5.05 18.23
CA PRO A 9 -4.17 5.09 18.70
C PRO A 9 -5.17 4.41 17.76
N GLU A 10 -5.10 4.69 16.46
CA GLU A 10 -6.05 4.19 15.47
C GLU A 10 -5.61 2.86 14.81
N ARG A 11 -4.73 2.09 15.45
CA ARG A 11 -4.23 0.82 14.89
C ARG A 11 -5.36 -0.14 14.50
N ARG A 12 -6.42 -0.18 15.29
CA ARG A 12 -7.59 -1.04 15.06
C ARG A 12 -8.72 -0.34 14.28
N HIS A 13 -8.54 0.91 13.89
CA HIS A 13 -9.52 1.62 13.09
C HIS A 13 -9.68 0.96 11.72
N CYS A 14 -10.91 0.91 11.21
CA CYS A 14 -11.20 0.33 9.90
C CYS A 14 -10.52 1.15 8.79
N CYS A 15 -9.96 0.48 7.76
CA CYS A 15 -9.41 1.16 6.58
C CYS A 15 -10.49 1.78 5.68
N GLY A 16 -11.76 1.47 5.93
CA GLY A 16 -12.87 1.99 5.12
C GLY A 16 -13.21 1.14 3.89
N PHE A 17 -12.56 -0.01 3.65
CA PHE A 17 -12.80 -0.84 2.47
C PHE A 17 -14.26 -1.29 2.34
N GLY A 18 -14.98 -1.56 3.39
CA GLY A 18 -16.30 -2.18 3.40
C GLY A 18 -17.05 -2.09 2.08
N PHE A 19 -17.62 -3.20 1.61
CA PHE A 19 -18.29 -3.33 0.31
C PHE A 19 -19.21 -2.15 -0.03
N ARG A 20 -20.01 -1.72 0.95
CA ARG A 20 -20.95 -0.62 0.77
C ARG A 20 -20.27 0.72 0.56
N ASN A 21 -19.12 0.94 1.19
CA ASN A 21 -18.38 2.20 1.07
C ASN A 21 -17.61 2.30 -0.25
N TYR A 22 -17.23 1.17 -0.83
CA TYR A 22 -16.47 1.17 -2.08
C TYR A 22 -17.35 1.06 -3.33
N ILE A 23 -18.31 0.15 -3.35
CA ILE A 23 -19.19 -0.10 -4.50
C ILE A 23 -20.12 1.11 -4.73
N VAL A 24 -20.66 1.69 -3.67
CA VAL A 24 -21.48 2.89 -3.79
C VAL A 24 -20.58 4.11 -3.92
N GLN A 25 -20.50 4.67 -5.11
CA GLN A 25 -19.63 5.79 -5.45
C GLN A 25 -19.75 6.97 -4.48
N ALA A 26 -20.97 7.35 -4.12
CA ALA A 26 -21.24 8.43 -3.16
C ALA A 26 -20.62 8.21 -1.76
N ASN A 27 -20.25 6.97 -1.43
CA ASN A 27 -19.68 6.64 -0.12
C ASN A 27 -18.15 6.54 -0.14
N ARG A 28 -17.50 6.64 -1.30
CA ARG A 28 -16.04 6.47 -1.42
C ARG A 28 -15.26 7.49 -0.60
N GLY A 29 -15.78 8.71 -0.44
CA GLY A 29 -15.21 9.73 0.43
C GLY A 29 -15.06 9.28 1.89
N TYR A 30 -16.02 8.51 2.41
CA TYR A 30 -15.90 7.93 3.76
C TYR A 30 -14.77 6.90 3.85
N SER A 31 -14.54 6.15 2.79
CA SER A 31 -13.43 5.19 2.73
C SER A 31 -12.07 5.90 2.78
N VAL A 32 -11.91 6.95 2.00
CA VAL A 32 -10.70 7.79 2.01
C VAL A 32 -10.48 8.41 3.39
N ALA A 33 -11.50 9.06 3.97
CA ALA A 33 -11.41 9.69 5.28
C ALA A 33 -11.03 8.72 6.40
N ASN A 34 -11.53 7.48 6.36
CA ASN A 34 -11.14 6.45 7.32
C ASN A 34 -9.66 6.06 7.20
N SER A 35 -9.17 5.89 5.97
CA SER A 35 -7.76 5.61 5.73
C SER A 35 -6.88 6.78 6.13
N GLN A 36 -7.28 8.00 5.78
CA GLN A 36 -6.56 9.23 6.15
C GLN A 36 -6.39 9.35 7.66
N LYS A 37 -7.47 9.19 8.43
CA LYS A 37 -7.43 9.19 9.89
C LYS A 37 -6.41 8.17 10.43
N LYS A 38 -6.33 6.99 9.80
CA LYS A 38 -5.35 5.98 10.17
C LYS A 38 -3.91 6.43 9.87
N PHE A 39 -3.65 7.01 8.69
CA PHE A 39 -2.34 7.53 8.33
C PHE A 39 -1.90 8.68 9.24
N GLU A 40 -2.78 9.65 9.51
CA GLU A 40 -2.50 10.75 10.42
C GLU A 40 -2.13 10.27 11.83
N SER A 41 -2.83 9.23 12.30
CA SER A 41 -2.56 8.65 13.61
C SER A 41 -1.22 7.90 13.68
N MET A 42 -0.76 7.30 12.58
CA MET A 42 0.50 6.55 12.57
C MET A 42 1.71 7.41 12.14
N ALA A 43 1.51 8.48 11.39
CA ALA A 43 2.59 9.31 10.85
C ALA A 43 3.62 9.81 11.89
N PRO A 44 3.22 10.23 13.12
CA PRO A 44 4.17 10.64 14.14
C PRO A 44 5.18 9.57 14.53
N TYR A 45 4.83 8.31 14.34
CA TYR A 45 5.66 7.15 14.71
C TYR A 45 6.60 6.71 13.60
N LYS A 46 6.49 7.30 12.41
CA LYS A 46 7.34 7.04 11.23
C LYS A 46 7.54 5.55 10.94
N PRO A 47 6.46 4.78 10.72
CA PRO A 47 6.61 3.36 10.42
C PRO A 47 7.31 3.17 9.06
N ASP A 48 8.16 2.16 8.96
CA ASP A 48 8.80 1.80 7.69
C ASP A 48 7.81 1.21 6.69
N PHE A 49 6.81 0.48 7.18
CA PHE A 49 5.76 -0.12 6.35
C PHE A 49 4.53 -0.52 7.20
N ILE A 50 3.45 -0.85 6.51
CA ILE A 50 2.21 -1.35 7.10
C ILE A 50 2.04 -2.82 6.70
N VAL A 51 1.69 -3.69 7.65
CA VAL A 51 1.27 -5.06 7.37
C VAL A 51 -0.24 -5.17 7.53
N ALA A 52 -0.91 -5.63 6.50
CA ALA A 52 -2.34 -5.85 6.49
C ALA A 52 -2.66 -7.33 6.28
N ASN A 53 -3.49 -7.90 7.17
CA ASN A 53 -3.95 -9.28 7.05
C ASN A 53 -5.13 -9.45 6.07
N CYS A 54 -5.81 -8.36 5.75
CA CYS A 54 -6.94 -8.34 4.82
C CYS A 54 -6.48 -7.76 3.48
N PRO A 55 -6.64 -8.47 2.35
CA PRO A 55 -6.21 -7.98 1.03
C PRO A 55 -6.94 -6.70 0.62
N GLY A 56 -8.20 -6.53 1.05
CA GLY A 56 -8.92 -5.28 0.85
C GLY A 56 -8.29 -4.10 1.60
N CYS A 57 -7.83 -4.31 2.84
CA CYS A 57 -7.09 -3.29 3.59
C CYS A 57 -5.75 -2.98 2.93
N ALA A 58 -5.00 -3.99 2.49
CA ALA A 58 -3.73 -3.79 1.81
C ALA A 58 -3.92 -2.92 0.57
N MET A 59 -4.81 -3.31 -0.34
CA MET A 59 -5.09 -2.59 -1.56
C MET A 59 -5.55 -1.14 -1.31
N PHE A 60 -6.38 -0.90 -0.28
CA PHE A 60 -6.91 0.43 -0.03
C PHE A 60 -5.93 1.34 0.68
N LEU A 61 -5.20 0.84 1.67
CA LEU A 61 -4.16 1.62 2.33
C LEU A 61 -3.02 1.96 1.36
N ASP A 62 -2.74 1.10 0.39
CA ASP A 62 -1.80 1.40 -0.67
C ASP A 62 -2.31 2.51 -1.61
N ARG A 63 -3.53 2.36 -2.15
CA ARG A 63 -4.11 3.27 -3.14
C ARG A 63 -4.48 4.65 -2.57
N TRP A 64 -5.08 4.68 -1.38
CA TRP A 64 -5.61 5.94 -0.85
C TRP A 64 -4.53 6.96 -0.54
N GLN A 65 -3.27 6.56 -0.35
CA GLN A 65 -2.18 7.51 -0.16
C GLN A 65 -2.02 8.44 -1.36
N TYR A 66 -2.08 7.90 -2.58
CA TYR A 66 -2.07 8.72 -3.81
C TYR A 66 -3.32 9.60 -3.91
N THR A 67 -4.49 9.03 -3.64
CA THR A 67 -5.75 9.78 -3.72
C THR A 67 -5.76 10.95 -2.71
N ILE A 68 -5.30 10.73 -1.49
CA ILE A 68 -5.20 11.79 -0.46
C ILE A 68 -4.19 12.86 -0.89
N ALA A 69 -3.05 12.46 -1.43
CA ALA A 69 -2.03 13.40 -1.91
C ALA A 69 -2.57 14.33 -3.01
N GLU A 70 -3.33 13.79 -3.96
CA GLU A 70 -3.91 14.58 -5.05
C GLU A 70 -5.05 15.50 -4.60
N ILE A 71 -5.90 15.04 -3.66
CA ILE A 71 -7.06 15.82 -3.23
C ILE A 71 -6.66 16.88 -2.20
N GLU A 72 -5.78 16.55 -1.25
CA GLU A 72 -5.49 17.37 -0.09
C GLU A 72 -4.04 17.87 -0.03
N GLY A 73 -3.19 17.43 -0.96
CA GLY A 73 -1.76 17.75 -0.94
C GLY A 73 -1.01 17.12 0.25
N THR A 74 -1.66 16.22 1.00
CA THR A 74 -1.08 15.56 2.16
C THR A 74 -0.38 14.27 1.75
N THR A 75 0.90 14.15 2.10
CA THR A 75 1.71 12.96 1.83
C THR A 75 2.18 12.31 3.12
N TYR A 76 2.46 11.02 3.07
CA TYR A 76 2.92 10.22 4.20
C TYR A 76 4.24 9.52 3.88
N GLY A 77 4.83 8.88 4.87
CA GLY A 77 6.08 8.15 4.72
C GLY A 77 7.32 9.02 4.63
N GLU A 78 8.44 8.37 4.41
CA GLU A 78 9.75 9.04 4.29
C GLU A 78 9.78 9.88 3.02
N GLU A 79 10.18 11.15 3.15
CA GLU A 79 10.20 12.13 2.05
C GLU A 79 8.85 12.31 1.32
N GLY A 80 7.72 11.92 1.93
CA GLY A 80 6.41 12.01 1.31
C GLY A 80 6.14 10.98 0.21
N LYS A 81 6.95 9.93 0.12
CA LYS A 81 6.86 8.90 -0.93
C LYS A 81 5.79 7.83 -0.67
N GLY A 82 5.07 7.95 0.42
CA GLY A 82 4.11 6.95 0.89
C GLY A 82 4.72 5.99 1.89
N ILE A 83 3.86 5.26 2.59
CA ILE A 83 4.24 4.18 3.50
C ILE A 83 3.93 2.87 2.77
N PRO A 84 4.93 2.04 2.43
CA PRO A 84 4.70 0.75 1.79
C PRO A 84 3.70 -0.11 2.57
N VAL A 85 2.78 -0.74 1.88
CA VAL A 85 1.77 -1.61 2.49
C VAL A 85 1.96 -3.01 1.95
N LEU A 86 2.23 -3.96 2.82
CA LEU A 86 2.36 -5.38 2.47
C LEU A 86 1.21 -6.18 3.07
N THR A 87 0.78 -7.21 2.38
CA THR A 87 0.00 -8.27 3.01
C THR A 87 0.89 -9.10 3.93
N TYR A 88 0.27 -9.84 4.84
CA TYR A 88 1.02 -10.77 5.70
C TYR A 88 1.73 -11.85 4.86
N GLU A 89 1.10 -12.31 3.78
CA GLU A 89 1.62 -13.32 2.88
C GLU A 89 2.85 -12.82 2.10
N GLU A 90 2.83 -11.59 1.62
CA GLU A 90 3.97 -10.96 0.95
C GLU A 90 5.16 -10.80 1.91
N LEU A 91 4.91 -10.31 3.12
CA LEU A 91 5.96 -10.21 4.13
C LEU A 91 6.54 -11.58 4.48
N ALA A 92 5.68 -12.60 4.67
CA ALA A 92 6.13 -13.95 4.96
C ALA A 92 6.95 -14.52 3.79
N GLY A 93 6.51 -14.30 2.56
CA GLY A 93 7.23 -14.71 1.36
C GLY A 93 8.62 -14.09 1.26
N LEU A 94 8.75 -12.77 1.50
CA LEU A 94 10.03 -12.08 1.54
C LEU A 94 10.98 -12.68 2.59
N VAL A 95 10.47 -12.95 3.79
CA VAL A 95 11.28 -13.55 4.87
C VAL A 95 11.72 -14.98 4.53
N LEU A 96 10.93 -15.71 3.75
CA LEU A 96 11.26 -17.05 3.26
C LEU A 96 12.19 -17.03 2.03
N GLY A 97 12.51 -15.85 1.50
CA GLY A 97 13.43 -15.69 0.37
C GLY A 97 12.78 -15.83 -1.02
N TYR A 98 11.46 -15.68 -1.12
CA TYR A 98 10.79 -15.60 -2.42
C TYR A 98 11.13 -14.29 -3.14
N ASP A 99 11.20 -14.37 -4.46
CA ASP A 99 11.45 -13.21 -5.31
C ASP A 99 10.31 -12.18 -5.19
N PRO A 100 10.61 -10.88 -5.03
CA PRO A 100 9.58 -9.83 -4.93
C PRO A 100 8.60 -9.81 -6.11
N TRP A 101 9.05 -10.14 -7.32
CA TRP A 101 8.18 -10.22 -8.50
C TRP A 101 7.22 -11.40 -8.44
N GLU A 102 7.65 -12.53 -7.91
CA GLU A 102 6.78 -13.69 -7.69
C GLU A 102 5.70 -13.39 -6.65
N LEU A 103 6.01 -12.54 -5.68
CA LEU A 103 5.07 -12.07 -4.67
C LEU A 103 4.11 -10.98 -5.18
N GLY A 104 4.34 -10.44 -6.37
CA GLY A 104 3.49 -9.41 -6.96
C GLY A 104 3.77 -7.99 -6.46
N LEU A 105 4.91 -7.73 -5.83
CA LEU A 105 5.23 -6.43 -5.21
C LEU A 105 5.30 -5.28 -6.23
N GLN A 106 5.51 -5.56 -7.50
CA GLN A 106 5.43 -4.58 -8.59
C GLN A 106 4.02 -4.01 -8.80
N MET A 107 3.00 -4.63 -8.22
CA MET A 107 1.60 -4.19 -8.35
C MET A 107 1.19 -3.13 -7.32
N HIS A 108 2.04 -2.87 -6.32
CA HIS A 108 1.78 -1.83 -5.33
C HIS A 108 1.84 -0.43 -5.93
N GLN A 109 0.97 0.45 -5.48
CA GLN A 109 0.94 1.85 -5.90
C GLN A 109 2.07 2.63 -5.21
N VAL A 110 2.21 2.46 -3.89
CA VAL A 110 3.34 3.00 -3.15
C VAL A 110 4.58 2.17 -3.46
N ASP A 111 5.70 2.85 -3.69
CA ASP A 111 6.95 2.19 -4.01
C ASP A 111 7.48 1.36 -2.84
N VAL A 112 7.71 0.08 -3.09
CA VAL A 112 8.24 -0.85 -2.09
C VAL A 112 9.77 -0.94 -2.11
N GLU A 113 10.44 -0.39 -3.13
CA GLU A 113 11.90 -0.46 -3.28
C GLU A 113 12.65 0.07 -2.05
N PRO A 114 12.29 1.23 -1.45
CA PRO A 114 12.97 1.71 -0.25
C PRO A 114 12.91 0.74 0.92
N LEU A 115 11.78 0.06 1.08
CA LEU A 115 11.61 -0.98 2.11
C LEU A 115 12.47 -2.21 1.80
N LEU A 116 12.43 -2.71 0.57
CA LEU A 116 13.21 -3.88 0.15
C LEU A 116 14.71 -3.64 0.31
N ASN A 117 15.18 -2.44 -0.02
CA ASN A 117 16.55 -2.03 0.20
C ASN A 117 16.93 -2.06 1.70
N LYS A 118 16.05 -1.59 2.60
CA LYS A 118 16.26 -1.69 4.06
C LYS A 118 16.30 -3.14 4.54
N MET A 119 15.56 -4.04 3.90
CA MET A 119 15.55 -5.48 4.20
C MET A 119 16.73 -6.24 3.56
N GLY A 120 17.53 -5.61 2.69
CA GLY A 120 18.60 -6.25 1.94
C GLY A 120 18.10 -7.19 0.85
N VAL A 121 16.90 -6.96 0.32
CA VAL A 121 16.30 -7.74 -0.77
C VAL A 121 16.57 -7.04 -2.09
N GLU A 122 17.14 -7.75 -3.05
CA GLU A 122 17.34 -7.22 -4.40
C GLU A 122 16.00 -7.07 -5.12
N TYR A 123 15.77 -5.89 -5.70
CA TYR A 123 14.55 -5.59 -6.45
C TYR A 123 14.86 -4.58 -7.55
N ASP A 124 14.48 -4.87 -8.78
CA ASP A 124 14.54 -3.95 -9.90
C ASP A 124 13.11 -3.52 -10.30
N PRO A 125 12.67 -2.30 -9.94
CA PRO A 125 11.33 -1.82 -10.27
C PRO A 125 11.11 -1.64 -11.79
N ALA A 126 12.18 -1.56 -12.58
CA ALA A 126 12.12 -1.43 -14.04
C ALA A 126 12.08 -2.80 -14.75
N ALA A 127 12.34 -3.90 -14.03
CA ALA A 127 12.29 -5.23 -14.60
C ALA A 127 10.90 -5.54 -15.18
N LYS A 128 10.90 -6.34 -16.24
CA LYS A 128 9.67 -6.85 -16.87
C LYS A 128 9.62 -8.35 -16.72
N TYR A 129 8.59 -8.84 -16.08
CA TYR A 129 8.39 -10.27 -15.90
C TYR A 129 7.71 -10.88 -17.13
N LEU A 130 8.30 -11.95 -17.68
CA LEU A 130 7.75 -12.68 -18.81
C LEU A 130 6.75 -13.73 -18.30
N LEU A 131 5.49 -13.53 -18.62
CA LEU A 131 4.44 -14.52 -18.31
C LEU A 131 4.54 -15.76 -19.21
N PRO A 132 3.99 -16.92 -18.78
CA PRO A 132 3.95 -18.13 -19.59
C PRO A 132 3.27 -17.96 -20.96
N ASN A 133 2.41 -16.97 -21.12
CA ASN A 133 1.73 -16.64 -22.38
C ASN A 133 2.57 -15.73 -23.32
N GLY A 134 3.84 -15.50 -23.00
CA GLY A 134 4.76 -14.67 -23.78
C GLY A 134 4.56 -13.15 -23.64
N LYS A 135 3.68 -12.70 -22.74
CA LYS A 135 3.51 -11.27 -22.45
C LYS A 135 4.40 -10.83 -21.31
N TYR A 136 4.91 -9.61 -21.40
CA TYR A 136 5.60 -8.97 -20.29
C TYR A 136 4.62 -8.19 -19.41
N ILE A 137 4.83 -8.24 -18.10
CA ILE A 137 4.22 -7.31 -17.16
C ILE A 137 5.33 -6.51 -16.48
N GLY A 138 5.08 -5.24 -16.28
CA GLY A 138 5.91 -4.34 -15.49
C GLY A 138 5.08 -3.73 -14.37
N ARG A 139 5.68 -2.85 -13.59
CA ARG A 139 4.96 -2.08 -12.57
C ARG A 139 3.88 -1.22 -13.24
N PRO A 140 2.62 -1.29 -12.79
CA PRO A 140 1.58 -0.43 -13.31
C PRO A 140 1.82 1.02 -12.85
N GLU A 141 1.38 1.98 -13.67
CA GLU A 141 1.33 3.38 -13.26
C GLU A 141 0.33 3.55 -12.10
N PRO A 142 0.65 4.40 -11.12
CA PRO A 142 -0.28 4.74 -10.05
C PRO A 142 -1.60 5.27 -10.62
N ALA A 143 -2.71 4.76 -10.14
CA ALA A 143 -4.02 5.15 -10.63
C ALA A 143 -4.84 5.82 -9.53
N MET A 144 -5.35 7.01 -9.83
CA MET A 144 -6.34 7.69 -9.00
C MET A 144 -7.65 6.91 -8.95
N VAL A 145 -8.24 6.82 -7.78
CA VAL A 145 -9.58 6.28 -7.62
C VAL A 145 -10.59 7.39 -7.87
N ASN A 146 -11.48 7.17 -8.84
CA ASN A 146 -12.57 8.11 -9.09
C ASN A 146 -13.52 8.10 -7.87
N LEU A 147 -13.57 9.22 -7.15
CA LEU A 147 -14.45 9.42 -6.00
C LEU A 147 -15.87 9.81 -6.42
N GLY A 148 -16.10 10.01 -7.70
CA GLY A 148 -17.33 10.55 -8.26
C GLY A 148 -17.25 12.08 -8.29
N ALA A 149 -17.45 12.64 -9.48
CA ALA A 149 -17.89 14.04 -9.58
C ALA A 149 -19.40 14.05 -9.42
N ASP A 150 -19.92 14.96 -8.64
CA ASP A 150 -21.35 15.22 -8.48
C ASP A 150 -22.02 15.62 -9.82
#